data_7e738abee4c32f72f149940d7190f89e
#
_entry.id   7e738abee4c32f72f149940d7190f89e
#
_cell.length_a   1.000
_cell.length_b   1.000
_cell.length_c   1.000
_cell.angle_alpha   90.00
_cell.angle_beta   90.00
_cell.angle_gamma   90.00
#
_symmetry.space_group_name_H-M   'P 1'
#
loop_
_entity.id
_entity.type
_entity.pdbx_description
1 polymer ?
#
loop_
_entity_poly.entity_id
_entity_poly.type
_entity_poly.pdbx_seq_one_letter_code
_entity_poly.pdbx_strand_id
1 'polypeptide(L)'
;MGSDQGRGGGDRAERGRPSAGAVMSEQRQPVRAAPPAWVRDAVFYQVFPDRFARSLRVAKPGPLEAWDAPPTAHGFKGGDLLGIAEHLDELADLGVTALYLTPVFSSASNHRYHTYDYLAVDPLLGGTPALRELVDALHARGMRIVLDGVFNHVGRGFWPFHHVLENGLASPYVDWFHLDRERLAAGRGLDAYPDRAAPCPDGPASPSAYGSSATSRPQLGYLAWWDMPALPKLNTDHPAVREYLWSVAEHWLELGIDGWRLDVPAEIDDEGFWQEFRRRCRAVNPDAYLVGEIWDVAPDWVRGDRFDALMNYPLLEAILGFVSGPSLDTALVASHHELSTHVRPSDAANFASALGAQTTAYERATVASQLNLLSSHDMPRFRTLVSGDLAAVRLAVLLQMTLSGAPCVYYGDEIGMEGGNDPDCRRAFPIGDEGRDEALRATFRDLIALRRAHPALRADRLRVAGADGACVALVRGGADDASAARETIVVVVNAGTAPVTMALQLPELAGGRLAPLAVAGLPAGSPVDVAGDGSAWVAVPARAGWIVAAMG
;
A
#
# COMPACT_ATOMS: atom_id res chain seq x y z
N MET A 1 91.49 15.87 -11.55
CA MET A 1 92.20 16.91 -10.79
C MET A 1 91.23 17.59 -9.92
N GLY A 2 91.14 17.30 -8.75
CA GLY A 2 91.74 17.73 -7.52
C GLY A 2 90.68 18.38 -6.69
N SER A 3 90.28 17.74 -5.65
CA SER A 3 90.55 18.00 -4.21
C SER A 3 89.90 19.29 -3.69
N ASP A 4 89.37 19.47 -2.59
CA ASP A 4 89.43 18.83 -1.26
C ASP A 4 88.69 19.74 -0.28
N GLN A 5 88.09 19.13 0.72
CA GLN A 5 87.88 19.53 2.13
C GLN A 5 87.28 20.93 2.53
N GLY A 6 86.40 20.86 3.50
CA GLY A 6 86.31 21.87 4.53
C GLY A 6 85.03 21.87 5.38
N ARG A 7 85.15 21.25 6.53
CA ARG A 7 84.22 21.20 7.71
C ARG A 7 83.69 22.54 8.17
N GLY A 8 82.46 22.49 8.80
CA GLY A 8 82.04 23.53 9.71
C GLY A 8 80.53 23.38 10.10
N GLY A 9 80.29 22.89 11.30
CA GLY A 9 78.96 22.61 11.88
C GLY A 9 78.16 23.86 12.25
N GLY A 10 76.88 23.67 12.45
CA GLY A 10 75.98 24.66 12.88
C GLY A 10 74.58 24.09 13.03
N ASP A 11 74.32 23.57 14.20
CA ASP A 11 73.10 23.12 14.73
C ASP A 11 71.98 24.21 14.63
N ARG A 12 70.89 23.97 13.94
CA ARG A 12 69.64 24.76 14.06
C ARG A 12 68.43 23.85 13.94
N ALA A 13 67.76 23.75 15.06
CA ALA A 13 66.51 23.07 15.30
C ALA A 13 65.48 23.27 14.18
N GLU A 14 65.08 22.20 13.50
CA GLU A 14 63.87 22.12 12.69
C GLU A 14 62.66 22.03 13.59
N ARG A 15 61.84 23.10 13.57
CA ARG A 15 60.50 23.07 14.15
C ARG A 15 59.59 22.25 13.22
N GLY A 16 59.14 21.10 13.74
CA GLY A 16 58.18 20.27 13.06
C GLY A 16 56.91 21.02 12.71
N ARG A 17 56.48 20.93 11.44
CA ARG A 17 55.14 21.28 10.98
C ARG A 17 54.15 20.26 11.56
N PRO A 18 52.97 20.65 12.08
CA PRO A 18 51.97 19.70 12.47
C PRO A 18 51.41 19.03 11.20
N SER A 19 51.39 17.69 11.19
CA SER A 19 50.70 16.89 10.20
C SER A 19 49.20 17.26 10.21
N ALA A 20 48.66 17.60 9.05
CA ALA A 20 47.24 17.73 8.84
C ALA A 20 46.60 16.39 9.18
N GLY A 21 46.00 16.30 10.37
CA GLY A 21 45.14 15.19 10.76
C GLY A 21 43.95 15.14 9.78
N ALA A 22 43.83 14.01 9.11
CA ALA A 22 42.65 13.67 8.36
C ALA A 22 41.46 13.72 9.33
N VAL A 23 40.62 14.75 9.21
CA VAL A 23 39.31 14.76 9.82
C VAL A 23 38.52 13.69 9.06
N MET A 24 38.48 12.49 9.62
CA MET A 24 37.52 11.49 9.25
C MET A 24 36.16 12.12 9.55
N SER A 25 35.40 12.47 8.51
CA SER A 25 33.99 12.81 8.65
C SER A 25 33.34 11.59 9.30
N GLU A 26 32.94 11.70 10.55
CA GLU A 26 31.96 10.81 11.14
C GLU A 26 30.75 10.86 10.21
N GLN A 27 30.60 9.82 9.39
CA GLN A 27 29.34 9.55 8.73
C GLN A 27 28.33 9.34 9.86
N ARG A 28 27.58 10.40 10.19
CA ARG A 28 26.40 10.29 11.04
C ARG A 28 25.54 9.23 10.40
N GLN A 29 25.41 8.08 11.04
CA GLN A 29 24.40 7.10 10.65
C GLN A 29 23.07 7.85 10.56
N PRO A 30 22.31 7.69 9.47
CA PRO A 30 21.02 8.33 9.35
C PRO A 30 20.19 7.95 10.60
N VAL A 31 19.66 8.94 11.28
CA VAL A 31 18.75 8.73 12.41
C VAL A 31 17.57 7.94 11.85
N ARG A 32 17.45 6.67 12.25
CA ARG A 32 16.31 5.83 11.88
C ARG A 32 15.06 6.46 12.45
N ALA A 33 14.27 7.09 11.61
CA ALA A 33 13.04 7.73 12.03
C ALA A 33 11.90 6.70 12.03
N ALA A 34 11.19 6.61 13.14
CA ALA A 34 10.00 5.78 13.26
C ALA A 34 8.89 6.23 12.30
N PRO A 35 7.98 5.33 11.90
CA PRO A 35 6.76 5.70 11.19
C PRO A 35 5.96 6.77 11.94
N PRO A 36 5.16 7.60 11.26
CA PRO A 36 4.31 8.60 11.91
C PRO A 36 3.31 7.94 12.86
N ALA A 37 3.18 8.46 14.07
CA ALA A 37 2.34 7.86 15.11
C ALA A 37 0.86 7.73 14.71
N TRP A 38 0.36 8.66 13.88
CA TRP A 38 -1.04 8.67 13.43
C TRP A 38 -1.42 7.44 12.58
N VAL A 39 -0.44 6.83 11.87
CA VAL A 39 -0.69 5.68 10.97
C VAL A 39 -1.20 4.47 11.72
N ARG A 40 -0.63 4.18 12.90
CA ARG A 40 -1.06 3.07 13.75
C ARG A 40 -2.55 3.16 14.11
N ASP A 41 -3.03 4.38 14.30
CA ASP A 41 -4.41 4.67 14.71
C ASP A 41 -5.35 4.86 13.51
N ALA A 42 -4.81 4.90 12.29
CA ALA A 42 -5.58 5.13 11.07
C ALA A 42 -6.40 3.91 10.64
N VAL A 43 -7.51 4.21 9.99
CA VAL A 43 -8.28 3.31 9.13
C VAL A 43 -8.33 3.94 7.76
N PHE A 44 -7.60 3.35 6.83
CA PHE A 44 -7.53 3.82 5.45
C PHE A 44 -8.71 3.35 4.62
N TYR A 45 -9.08 4.16 3.64
CA TYR A 45 -10.02 3.80 2.61
C TYR A 45 -9.41 4.14 1.25
N GLN A 46 -9.18 3.10 0.43
CA GLN A 46 -8.61 3.26 -0.89
C GLN A 46 -9.70 3.61 -1.90
N VAL A 47 -9.52 4.70 -2.61
CA VAL A 47 -10.44 5.17 -3.65
C VAL A 47 -9.79 5.17 -5.02
N PHE A 48 -10.51 4.65 -6.02
CA PHE A 48 -10.23 4.83 -7.43
C PHE A 48 -11.08 6.02 -7.93
N PRO A 49 -10.51 7.23 -8.13
CA PRO A 49 -11.30 8.46 -8.27
C PRO A 49 -12.32 8.43 -9.41
N ASP A 50 -11.95 7.85 -10.57
CA ASP A 50 -12.86 7.74 -11.73
C ASP A 50 -14.12 6.88 -11.46
N ARG A 51 -14.10 6.04 -10.41
CA ARG A 51 -15.09 4.99 -10.17
C ARG A 51 -15.92 5.17 -8.89
N PHE A 52 -15.61 6.17 -8.05
CA PHE A 52 -16.21 6.29 -6.73
C PHE A 52 -17.45 7.19 -6.74
N ALA A 53 -17.32 8.45 -7.13
CA ALA A 53 -18.45 9.38 -7.15
C ALA A 53 -18.23 10.51 -8.15
N ARG A 54 -19.31 11.04 -8.72
CA ARG A 54 -19.35 12.18 -9.66
C ARG A 54 -19.91 13.41 -8.99
N SER A 55 -19.21 14.54 -9.08
CA SER A 55 -19.79 15.85 -8.79
C SER A 55 -20.34 16.52 -10.05
N LEU A 56 -21.44 17.20 -9.92
CA LEU A 56 -21.98 18.08 -10.99
C LEU A 56 -21.13 19.34 -11.20
N ARG A 57 -20.19 19.62 -10.30
CA ARG A 57 -19.31 20.79 -10.34
C ARG A 57 -18.11 20.60 -11.28
N VAL A 58 -17.84 19.36 -11.70
CA VAL A 58 -16.72 19.03 -12.60
C VAL A 58 -17.27 18.71 -13.99
N ALA A 59 -16.92 19.56 -14.97
CA ALA A 59 -17.31 19.33 -16.36
C ALA A 59 -16.60 18.10 -16.95
N LYS A 60 -17.37 17.27 -17.67
CA LYS A 60 -16.86 16.09 -18.39
C LYS A 60 -17.00 16.33 -19.89
N PRO A 61 -15.90 16.61 -20.60
CA PRO A 61 -15.94 17.07 -22.01
C PRO A 61 -16.20 15.95 -23.04
N GLY A 62 -16.11 14.70 -22.63
CA GLY A 62 -16.21 13.54 -23.53
C GLY A 62 -17.33 12.57 -23.18
N PRO A 63 -17.55 11.56 -24.03
CA PRO A 63 -18.46 10.48 -23.70
C PRO A 63 -17.94 9.70 -22.49
N LEU A 64 -18.85 9.36 -21.58
CA LEU A 64 -18.58 8.51 -20.43
C LEU A 64 -19.30 7.17 -20.61
N GLU A 65 -18.72 6.11 -20.06
CA GLU A 65 -19.47 4.86 -19.89
C GLU A 65 -20.65 5.05 -18.95
N ALA A 66 -21.75 4.29 -19.16
CA ALA A 66 -22.80 4.24 -18.16
C ALA A 66 -22.23 3.81 -16.81
N TRP A 67 -22.69 4.47 -15.74
CA TRP A 67 -22.08 4.31 -14.41
C TRP A 67 -22.13 2.87 -13.92
N ASP A 68 -23.24 2.20 -14.12
CA ASP A 68 -23.57 0.84 -13.72
C ASP A 68 -23.11 -0.26 -14.71
N ALA A 69 -22.64 0.14 -15.91
CA ALA A 69 -22.11 -0.82 -16.87
C ALA A 69 -20.79 -1.45 -16.38
N PRO A 70 -20.47 -2.69 -16.78
CA PRO A 70 -19.13 -3.24 -16.54
C PRO A 70 -18.05 -2.30 -17.04
N PRO A 71 -16.95 -2.14 -16.30
CA PRO A 71 -15.86 -1.25 -16.71
C PRO A 71 -15.09 -1.85 -17.88
N THR A 72 -14.61 -1.00 -18.79
CA THR A 72 -13.63 -1.38 -19.81
C THR A 72 -12.25 -0.84 -19.46
N ALA A 73 -11.21 -1.37 -20.09
CA ALA A 73 -9.83 -0.94 -19.86
C ALA A 73 -9.62 0.56 -20.14
N HIS A 74 -10.34 1.12 -21.12
CA HIS A 74 -10.15 2.51 -21.58
C HIS A 74 -11.30 3.46 -21.25
N GLY A 75 -12.44 2.92 -20.84
CA GLY A 75 -13.63 3.73 -20.56
C GLY A 75 -13.53 4.53 -19.27
N PHE A 76 -14.04 5.74 -19.30
CA PHE A 76 -14.14 6.62 -18.13
C PHE A 76 -15.54 6.58 -17.57
N LYS A 77 -15.66 6.35 -16.24
CA LYS A 77 -16.94 6.52 -15.52
C LYS A 77 -17.15 7.98 -15.11
N GLY A 78 -16.09 8.75 -15.01
CA GLY A 78 -16.14 10.20 -14.75
C GLY A 78 -16.35 10.57 -13.29
N GLY A 79 -16.00 9.71 -12.35
CA GLY A 79 -15.81 10.09 -10.95
C GLY A 79 -14.72 11.15 -10.81
N ASP A 80 -14.74 11.90 -9.71
CA ASP A 80 -13.83 13.02 -9.49
C ASP A 80 -13.60 13.33 -8.00
N LEU A 81 -12.64 14.24 -7.73
CA LEU A 81 -12.23 14.58 -6.37
C LEU A 81 -13.32 15.33 -5.60
N LEU A 82 -14.15 16.13 -6.28
CA LEU A 82 -15.27 16.80 -5.62
C LEU A 82 -16.39 15.82 -5.28
N GLY A 83 -16.63 14.81 -6.13
CA GLY A 83 -17.52 13.70 -5.81
C GLY A 83 -17.06 12.95 -4.57
N ILE A 84 -15.73 12.74 -4.40
CA ILE A 84 -15.20 12.16 -3.15
C ILE A 84 -15.49 13.10 -1.97
N ALA A 85 -15.23 14.41 -2.12
CA ALA A 85 -15.45 15.40 -1.07
C ALA A 85 -16.92 15.45 -0.61
N GLU A 86 -17.86 15.28 -1.53
CA GLU A 86 -19.30 15.25 -1.26
C GLU A 86 -19.77 14.00 -0.48
N HIS A 87 -18.92 12.92 -0.42
CA HIS A 87 -19.23 11.67 0.29
C HIS A 87 -18.40 11.46 1.57
N LEU A 88 -17.65 12.47 2.03
CA LEU A 88 -16.80 12.33 3.23
C LEU A 88 -17.57 12.02 4.51
N ASP A 89 -18.82 12.47 4.64
CA ASP A 89 -19.64 12.20 5.82
C ASP A 89 -20.05 10.71 5.88
N GLU A 90 -20.27 10.05 4.72
CA GLU A 90 -20.52 8.60 4.65
C GLU A 90 -19.28 7.79 5.06
N LEU A 91 -18.09 8.23 4.65
CA LEU A 91 -16.83 7.61 5.04
C LEU A 91 -16.49 7.85 6.52
N ALA A 92 -16.79 9.02 7.04
CA ALA A 92 -16.64 9.32 8.47
C ALA A 92 -17.60 8.49 9.34
N ASP A 93 -18.85 8.25 8.89
CA ASP A 93 -19.81 7.36 9.56
C ASP A 93 -19.32 5.90 9.59
N LEU A 94 -18.65 5.45 8.54
CA LEU A 94 -17.99 4.14 8.52
C LEU A 94 -16.83 4.07 9.52
N GLY A 95 -16.24 5.21 9.90
CA GLY A 95 -15.12 5.32 10.82
C GLY A 95 -13.77 5.47 10.15
N VAL A 96 -13.73 5.74 8.84
CA VAL A 96 -12.51 6.05 8.06
C VAL A 96 -11.81 7.30 8.61
N THR A 97 -10.49 7.25 8.68
CA THR A 97 -9.67 8.38 9.16
C THR A 97 -8.58 8.81 8.17
N ALA A 98 -8.36 8.05 7.12
CA ALA A 98 -7.42 8.40 6.07
C ALA A 98 -7.89 7.90 4.71
N LEU A 99 -7.68 8.69 3.65
CA LEU A 99 -7.85 8.23 2.28
C LEU A 99 -6.51 7.87 1.66
N TYR A 100 -6.51 6.83 0.84
CA TYR A 100 -5.48 6.55 -0.15
C TYR A 100 -6.12 6.65 -1.53
N LEU A 101 -5.65 7.55 -2.38
CA LEU A 101 -6.13 7.71 -3.74
C LEU A 101 -5.16 7.06 -4.73
N THR A 102 -5.69 6.24 -5.67
CA THR A 102 -4.91 5.89 -6.87
C THR A 102 -4.57 7.16 -7.66
N PRO A 103 -3.64 7.13 -8.65
CA PRO A 103 -3.07 8.34 -9.21
C PRO A 103 -4.09 9.39 -9.64
N VAL A 104 -3.76 10.66 -9.40
CA VAL A 104 -4.65 11.81 -9.67
C VAL A 104 -4.08 12.78 -10.70
N PHE A 105 -2.83 12.59 -11.15
CA PHE A 105 -2.18 13.51 -12.07
C PHE A 105 -2.67 13.37 -13.51
N SER A 106 -2.46 14.42 -14.31
CA SER A 106 -2.87 14.45 -15.70
C SER A 106 -2.41 13.24 -16.49
N SER A 107 -3.34 12.56 -17.14
CA SER A 107 -3.10 11.30 -17.84
C SER A 107 -4.13 11.07 -18.95
N ALA A 108 -3.80 10.23 -19.92
CA ALA A 108 -4.78 9.74 -20.92
C ALA A 108 -5.54 8.51 -20.45
N SER A 109 -5.11 7.82 -19.39
CA SER A 109 -5.76 6.61 -18.88
C SER A 109 -6.75 6.93 -17.75
N ASN A 110 -7.80 6.12 -17.62
CA ASN A 110 -8.78 6.27 -16.55
C ASN A 110 -8.19 6.01 -15.15
N HIS A 111 -7.13 5.20 -15.07
CA HIS A 111 -6.40 4.85 -13.85
C HIS A 111 -5.25 5.81 -13.51
N ARG A 112 -4.81 6.67 -14.43
CA ARG A 112 -3.76 7.70 -14.33
C ARG A 112 -2.34 7.21 -14.01
N TYR A 113 -2.08 5.90 -14.09
CA TYR A 113 -0.70 5.39 -14.01
C TYR A 113 0.17 5.79 -15.22
N HIS A 114 -0.42 6.32 -16.29
CA HIS A 114 0.28 6.92 -17.44
C HIS A 114 0.44 8.42 -17.22
N THR A 115 1.24 8.85 -16.24
CA THR A 115 1.39 10.27 -15.88
C THR A 115 1.94 11.11 -17.03
N TYR A 116 1.25 12.19 -17.37
CA TYR A 116 1.66 13.17 -18.40
C TYR A 116 2.23 14.44 -17.78
N ASP A 117 1.74 14.85 -16.63
CA ASP A 117 2.22 16.01 -15.88
C ASP A 117 2.06 15.75 -14.39
N TYR A 118 3.18 15.69 -13.67
CA TYR A 118 3.19 15.46 -12.22
C TYR A 118 2.79 16.69 -11.40
N LEU A 119 2.80 17.89 -11.99
CA LEU A 119 2.48 19.14 -11.29
C LEU A 119 1.05 19.64 -11.56
N ALA A 120 0.28 18.86 -12.33
CA ALA A 120 -1.10 19.15 -12.64
C ALA A 120 -2.00 17.95 -12.30
N VAL A 121 -3.02 18.17 -11.46
CA VAL A 121 -4.10 17.21 -11.27
C VAL A 121 -4.94 17.14 -12.55
N ASP A 122 -5.37 15.94 -12.91
CA ASP A 122 -6.17 15.67 -14.10
C ASP A 122 -7.44 16.56 -14.13
N PRO A 123 -7.67 17.31 -15.23
CA PRO A 123 -8.86 18.14 -15.36
C PRO A 123 -10.19 17.36 -15.23
N LEU A 124 -10.21 16.07 -15.64
CA LEU A 124 -11.39 15.20 -15.47
C LEU A 124 -11.69 14.90 -14.00
N LEU A 125 -10.69 15.04 -13.12
CA LEU A 125 -10.85 14.93 -11.67
C LEU A 125 -11.16 16.28 -10.99
N GLY A 126 -11.24 17.38 -11.76
CA GLY A 126 -11.48 18.72 -11.27
C GLY A 126 -10.23 19.58 -11.09
N GLY A 127 -9.07 19.07 -11.48
CA GLY A 127 -7.79 19.79 -11.41
C GLY A 127 -7.29 20.05 -9.98
N THR A 128 -6.17 20.77 -9.88
CA THR A 128 -5.55 21.13 -8.60
C THR A 128 -6.48 21.84 -7.60
N PRO A 129 -7.42 22.72 -8.03
CA PRO A 129 -8.38 23.30 -7.11
C PRO A 129 -9.27 22.28 -6.39
N ALA A 130 -9.71 21.21 -7.10
CA ALA A 130 -10.53 20.17 -6.51
C ALA A 130 -9.72 19.32 -5.51
N LEU A 131 -8.44 19.04 -5.78
CA LEU A 131 -7.58 18.37 -4.81
C LEU A 131 -7.41 19.20 -3.54
N ARG A 132 -7.17 20.51 -3.67
CA ARG A 132 -7.05 21.41 -2.51
C ARG A 132 -8.32 21.41 -1.67
N GLU A 133 -9.50 21.53 -2.31
CA GLU A 133 -10.79 21.49 -1.62
C GLU A 133 -10.99 20.14 -0.88
N LEU A 134 -10.60 19.02 -1.50
CA LEU A 134 -10.68 17.71 -0.87
C LEU A 134 -9.73 17.61 0.34
N VAL A 135 -8.48 18.08 0.22
CA VAL A 135 -7.49 18.10 1.32
C VAL A 135 -8.04 18.93 2.49
N ASP A 136 -8.52 20.14 2.22
CA ASP A 136 -9.06 21.03 3.24
C ASP A 136 -10.29 20.39 3.94
N ALA A 137 -11.18 19.76 3.17
CA ALA A 137 -12.36 19.09 3.69
C ALA A 137 -12.04 17.86 4.56
N LEU A 138 -10.99 17.10 4.20
CA LEU A 138 -10.48 15.98 5.00
C LEU A 138 -9.86 16.48 6.31
N HIS A 139 -8.97 17.46 6.23
CA HIS A 139 -8.29 18.01 7.41
C HIS A 139 -9.29 18.67 8.38
N ALA A 140 -10.33 19.33 7.88
CA ALA A 140 -11.40 19.88 8.71
C ALA A 140 -12.15 18.79 9.53
N ARG A 141 -12.12 17.52 9.07
CA ARG A 141 -12.69 16.36 9.77
C ARG A 141 -11.65 15.57 10.58
N GLY A 142 -10.38 16.04 10.63
CA GLY A 142 -9.27 15.31 11.25
C GLY A 142 -8.84 14.05 10.47
N MET A 143 -9.23 13.96 9.20
CA MET A 143 -8.85 12.87 8.30
C MET A 143 -7.56 13.21 7.53
N ARG A 144 -6.87 12.19 7.05
CA ARG A 144 -5.60 12.29 6.31
C ARG A 144 -5.77 11.85 4.85
N ILE A 145 -4.80 12.23 4.00
CA ILE A 145 -4.78 11.83 2.60
C ILE A 145 -3.37 11.41 2.15
N VAL A 146 -3.30 10.26 1.48
CA VAL A 146 -2.10 9.73 0.85
C VAL A 146 -2.36 9.63 -0.66
N LEU A 147 -1.44 10.16 -1.47
CA LEU A 147 -1.50 10.05 -2.93
C LEU A 147 -0.60 8.93 -3.44
N ASP A 148 -0.90 8.47 -4.65
CA ASP A 148 -0.10 7.48 -5.37
C ASP A 148 1.00 8.16 -6.20
N GLY A 149 2.25 7.78 -5.97
CA GLY A 149 3.44 8.30 -6.62
C GLY A 149 4.02 7.29 -7.62
N VAL A 150 3.74 7.49 -8.91
CA VAL A 150 4.24 6.67 -10.01
C VAL A 150 5.55 7.28 -10.52
N PHE A 151 6.69 6.87 -9.97
CA PHE A 151 7.99 7.51 -10.26
C PHE A 151 8.94 6.66 -11.09
N ASN A 152 8.63 5.38 -11.32
CA ASN A 152 9.43 4.50 -12.17
C ASN A 152 9.29 4.81 -13.66
N HIS A 153 8.08 5.13 -14.11
CA HIS A 153 7.72 5.33 -15.50
C HIS A 153 6.74 6.49 -15.66
N VAL A 154 6.54 6.91 -16.91
CA VAL A 154 5.59 7.97 -17.28
C VAL A 154 4.71 7.50 -18.44
N GLY A 155 3.63 8.19 -18.71
CA GLY A 155 2.91 8.03 -19.97
C GLY A 155 3.70 8.64 -21.14
N ARG A 156 3.55 8.07 -22.34
CA ARG A 156 4.23 8.57 -23.55
C ARG A 156 3.84 10.01 -23.96
N GLY A 157 2.79 10.57 -23.33
CA GLY A 157 2.43 12.00 -23.46
C GLY A 157 3.13 12.92 -22.46
N PHE A 158 3.99 12.41 -21.58
CA PHE A 158 4.80 13.22 -20.69
C PHE A 158 5.68 14.18 -21.49
N TRP A 159 5.61 15.47 -21.16
CA TRP A 159 6.21 16.53 -21.99
C TRP A 159 7.69 16.27 -22.35
N PRO A 160 8.59 15.91 -21.42
CA PRO A 160 9.97 15.61 -21.77
C PRO A 160 10.13 14.44 -22.74
N PHE A 161 9.30 13.40 -22.63
CA PHE A 161 9.34 12.27 -23.56
C PHE A 161 8.80 12.67 -24.95
N HIS A 162 7.71 13.42 -24.99
CA HIS A 162 7.17 13.95 -26.24
C HIS A 162 8.16 14.86 -26.95
N HIS A 163 8.89 15.70 -26.20
CA HIS A 163 9.94 16.53 -26.75
C HIS A 163 11.08 15.70 -27.40
N VAL A 164 11.40 14.54 -26.81
CA VAL A 164 12.36 13.58 -27.43
C VAL A 164 11.79 12.97 -28.71
N LEU A 165 10.50 12.63 -28.74
CA LEU A 165 9.85 12.10 -29.95
C LEU A 165 9.94 13.07 -31.14
N GLU A 166 9.79 14.38 -30.87
CA GLU A 166 9.80 15.42 -31.92
C GLU A 166 11.23 15.82 -32.32
N ASN A 167 12.19 15.85 -31.39
CA ASN A 167 13.51 16.45 -31.60
C ASN A 167 14.68 15.45 -31.59
N GLY A 168 14.41 14.18 -31.28
CA GLY A 168 15.43 13.13 -31.22
C GLY A 168 16.60 13.51 -30.31
N LEU A 169 17.84 13.34 -30.79
CA LEU A 169 19.06 13.66 -30.04
C LEU A 169 19.25 15.16 -29.76
N ALA A 170 18.53 16.05 -30.42
CA ALA A 170 18.57 17.48 -30.13
C ALA A 170 17.72 17.87 -28.91
N SER A 171 16.97 16.96 -28.34
CA SER A 171 16.18 17.21 -27.12
C SER A 171 17.08 17.37 -25.90
N PRO A 172 16.85 18.37 -25.02
CA PRO A 172 17.55 18.45 -23.74
C PRO A 172 17.15 17.34 -22.75
N TYR A 173 16.11 16.58 -23.03
CA TYR A 173 15.57 15.51 -22.20
C TYR A 173 16.02 14.11 -22.64
N VAL A 174 16.97 14.02 -23.58
CA VAL A 174 17.41 12.73 -24.13
C VAL A 174 17.99 11.78 -23.07
N ASP A 175 18.57 12.32 -22.00
CA ASP A 175 19.14 11.57 -20.88
C ASP A 175 18.14 11.25 -19.77
N TRP A 176 16.90 11.74 -19.88
CA TRP A 176 15.84 11.47 -18.93
C TRP A 176 15.24 10.07 -19.08
N PHE A 177 15.57 9.39 -20.20
CA PHE A 177 15.05 8.07 -20.55
C PHE A 177 16.18 7.14 -21.00
N HIS A 178 15.96 5.85 -20.90
CA HIS A 178 16.89 4.83 -21.39
C HIS A 178 16.65 4.60 -22.90
N LEU A 179 17.31 5.40 -23.75
CA LEU A 179 17.11 5.42 -25.21
C LEU A 179 18.14 4.57 -25.99
N ASP A 180 17.73 4.08 -27.15
CA ASP A 180 18.64 3.56 -28.18
C ASP A 180 19.21 4.74 -28.99
N ARG A 181 20.36 5.24 -28.54
CA ARG A 181 21.02 6.40 -29.16
C ARG A 181 21.58 6.09 -30.56
N GLU A 182 21.96 4.84 -30.84
CA GLU A 182 22.42 4.44 -32.18
C GLU A 182 21.29 4.50 -33.18
N ARG A 183 20.10 4.02 -32.78
CA ARG A 183 18.87 4.12 -33.57
C ARG A 183 18.56 5.59 -33.91
N LEU A 184 18.60 6.47 -32.92
CA LEU A 184 18.36 7.91 -33.11
C LEU A 184 19.42 8.58 -33.99
N ALA A 185 20.71 8.26 -33.80
CA ALA A 185 21.81 8.76 -34.62
C ALA A 185 21.71 8.30 -36.07
N ALA A 186 21.15 7.13 -36.32
CA ALA A 186 20.86 6.60 -37.66
C ALA A 186 19.61 7.22 -38.28
N GLY A 187 18.99 8.24 -37.69
CA GLY A 187 17.79 8.90 -38.17
C GLY A 187 16.51 8.07 -38.04
N ARG A 188 16.55 6.98 -37.28
CA ARG A 188 15.36 6.17 -36.97
C ARG A 188 14.72 6.71 -35.68
N GLY A 189 13.45 7.11 -35.74
CA GLY A 189 12.70 7.63 -34.59
C GLY A 189 12.42 6.56 -33.54
N LEU A 190 11.87 7.01 -32.41
CA LEU A 190 11.31 6.13 -31.37
C LEU A 190 9.91 5.68 -31.80
N ASP A 191 9.58 4.41 -31.57
CA ASP A 191 8.26 3.86 -31.91
C ASP A 191 7.34 3.83 -30.68
N ALA A 192 6.81 5.00 -30.33
CA ALA A 192 5.91 5.15 -29.19
C ALA A 192 4.46 4.69 -29.49
N TYR A 193 4.12 4.45 -30.76
CA TYR A 193 2.79 4.06 -31.21
C TYR A 193 2.88 2.94 -32.27
N PRO A 194 3.46 1.77 -31.94
CA PRO A 194 3.78 0.72 -32.90
C PRO A 194 2.53 0.18 -33.62
N ASP A 195 1.37 0.18 -32.95
CA ASP A 195 0.12 -0.41 -33.47
C ASP A 195 -1.00 0.62 -33.57
N ARG A 196 -0.79 1.69 -34.34
CA ARG A 196 -1.87 2.68 -34.59
C ARG A 196 -3.12 2.09 -35.27
N ALA A 197 -3.00 0.92 -35.92
CA ALA A 197 -4.09 0.25 -36.62
C ALA A 197 -4.78 -0.83 -35.77
N ALA A 198 -4.19 -1.29 -34.68
CA ALA A 198 -4.83 -2.20 -33.73
C ALA A 198 -5.45 -1.38 -32.59
N PRO A 199 -6.70 -1.67 -32.16
CA PRO A 199 -7.14 -1.25 -30.84
C PRO A 199 -6.06 -1.69 -29.85
N CYS A 200 -5.68 -0.81 -28.91
CA CYS A 200 -4.84 -1.24 -27.79
C CYS A 200 -5.43 -2.55 -27.25
N PRO A 201 -4.68 -3.64 -27.16
CA PRO A 201 -5.25 -4.87 -26.63
C PRO A 201 -5.86 -4.56 -25.26
N ASP A 202 -7.06 -5.05 -25.03
CA ASP A 202 -7.80 -4.89 -23.77
C ASP A 202 -6.93 -5.43 -22.63
N GLY A 203 -6.30 -4.53 -21.89
CA GLY A 203 -5.45 -4.82 -20.73
C GLY A 203 -4.21 -5.66 -21.02
N PRO A 204 -3.30 -5.79 -20.09
CA PRO A 204 -2.19 -6.70 -20.21
C PRO A 204 -2.75 -8.12 -20.32
N ALA A 205 -2.63 -8.71 -21.50
CA ALA A 205 -2.60 -10.16 -21.57
C ALA A 205 -1.54 -10.57 -20.55
N SER A 206 -1.94 -11.24 -19.51
CA SER A 206 -1.15 -11.68 -18.34
C SER A 206 0.30 -11.17 -18.33
N PRO A 207 0.84 -10.58 -17.25
CA PRO A 207 2.23 -10.06 -17.19
C PRO A 207 3.29 -11.03 -17.73
N SER A 208 2.98 -12.32 -17.74
CA SER A 208 3.80 -13.39 -18.37
C SER A 208 3.95 -13.28 -19.88
N ALA A 209 3.13 -12.47 -20.57
CA ALA A 209 3.27 -12.24 -22.01
C ALA A 209 4.24 -11.10 -22.34
N TYR A 210 4.53 -10.23 -21.38
CA TYR A 210 5.51 -9.16 -21.51
C TYR A 210 6.73 -9.57 -20.69
N GLY A 211 7.81 -10.00 -21.38
CA GLY A 211 9.07 -10.37 -20.76
C GLY A 211 9.66 -9.22 -19.91
N SER A 212 10.78 -9.48 -19.27
CA SER A 212 11.51 -8.45 -18.52
C SER A 212 11.75 -7.21 -19.39
N SER A 213 11.69 -6.00 -18.80
CA SER A 213 11.87 -4.67 -19.44
C SER A 213 13.09 -4.52 -20.37
N ALA A 214 13.88 -5.57 -20.55
CA ALA A 214 15.09 -5.56 -21.39
C ALA A 214 14.81 -5.66 -22.90
N THR A 215 13.61 -6.07 -23.34
CA THR A 215 13.32 -6.36 -24.74
C THR A 215 12.74 -5.19 -25.52
N SER A 216 12.13 -4.21 -24.87
CA SER A 216 11.49 -3.07 -25.52
C SER A 216 12.48 -2.11 -26.20
N ARG A 217 13.68 -1.93 -25.64
CA ARG A 217 14.65 -0.96 -26.15
C ARG A 217 15.09 -1.22 -27.60
N PRO A 218 15.42 -2.44 -28.05
CA PRO A 218 15.71 -2.69 -29.46
C PRO A 218 14.51 -2.49 -30.39
N GLN A 219 13.31 -2.80 -29.93
CA GLN A 219 12.08 -2.73 -30.74
C GLN A 219 11.54 -1.31 -30.83
N LEU A 220 11.38 -0.64 -29.70
CA LEU A 220 10.75 0.67 -29.58
C LEU A 220 11.74 1.83 -29.73
N GLY A 221 13.04 1.58 -29.46
CA GLY A 221 14.08 2.60 -29.35
C GLY A 221 14.20 3.21 -27.95
N TYR A 222 13.45 2.71 -26.96
CA TYR A 222 13.52 3.10 -25.55
C TYR A 222 13.12 1.95 -24.65
N LEU A 223 13.56 2.02 -23.39
CA LEU A 223 13.13 1.10 -22.35
C LEU A 223 11.72 1.50 -21.89
N ALA A 224 10.79 0.55 -21.95
CA ALA A 224 9.44 0.71 -21.46
C ALA A 224 9.20 -0.27 -20.30
N TRP A 225 8.47 0.16 -19.27
CA TRP A 225 8.10 -0.71 -18.16
C TRP A 225 7.18 -1.83 -18.68
N TRP A 226 7.51 -3.08 -18.30
CA TRP A 226 6.87 -4.31 -18.81
C TRP A 226 6.77 -4.37 -20.35
N ASP A 227 7.73 -3.76 -21.04
CA ASP A 227 7.76 -3.66 -22.51
C ASP A 227 6.50 -3.01 -23.13
N MET A 228 5.71 -2.29 -22.32
CA MET A 228 4.52 -1.58 -22.78
C MET A 228 4.89 -0.23 -23.43
N PRO A 229 4.62 -0.04 -24.73
CA PRO A 229 5.00 1.20 -25.43
C PRO A 229 4.42 2.48 -24.81
N ALA A 230 3.33 2.36 -24.07
CA ALA A 230 2.69 3.49 -23.39
C ALA A 230 3.46 4.01 -22.17
N LEU A 231 4.45 3.25 -21.66
CA LEU A 231 5.09 3.46 -20.34
C LEU A 231 6.61 3.59 -20.43
N PRO A 232 7.15 4.69 -21.02
CA PRO A 232 8.59 4.96 -21.02
C PRO A 232 9.15 4.98 -19.59
N LYS A 233 10.22 4.20 -19.34
CA LYS A 233 10.91 4.17 -18.04
C LYS A 233 11.80 5.40 -17.90
N LEU A 234 11.70 6.06 -16.74
CA LEU A 234 12.56 7.19 -16.38
C LEU A 234 13.98 6.71 -16.04
N ASN A 235 14.98 7.51 -16.43
CA ASN A 235 16.37 7.30 -16.06
C ASN A 235 16.65 7.95 -14.70
N THR A 236 16.37 7.25 -13.63
CA THR A 236 16.54 7.72 -12.26
C THR A 236 18.01 7.79 -11.81
N ASP A 237 18.98 7.30 -12.62
CA ASP A 237 20.39 7.59 -12.44
C ASP A 237 20.75 9.05 -12.78
N HIS A 238 19.94 9.69 -13.63
CA HIS A 238 20.22 11.05 -14.08
C HIS A 238 19.86 12.09 -13.01
N PRO A 239 20.81 12.98 -12.59
CA PRO A 239 20.57 13.91 -11.49
C PRO A 239 19.36 14.85 -11.67
N ALA A 240 19.11 15.32 -12.90
CA ALA A 240 17.97 16.20 -13.16
C ALA A 240 16.63 15.47 -13.06
N VAL A 241 16.56 14.16 -13.36
CA VAL A 241 15.36 13.35 -13.18
C VAL A 241 15.10 13.16 -11.69
N ARG A 242 16.12 12.83 -10.90
CA ARG A 242 16.02 12.73 -9.44
C ARG A 242 15.49 14.01 -8.84
N GLU A 243 16.13 15.14 -9.16
CA GLU A 243 15.74 16.45 -8.62
C GLU A 243 14.31 16.80 -8.98
N TYR A 244 13.89 16.54 -10.23
CA TYR A 244 12.52 16.75 -10.65
C TYR A 244 11.52 15.92 -9.85
N LEU A 245 11.75 14.60 -9.70
CA LEU A 245 10.84 13.70 -8.98
C LEU A 245 10.79 14.05 -7.48
N TRP A 246 11.90 14.39 -6.87
CA TRP A 246 11.95 14.84 -5.48
C TRP A 246 11.18 16.16 -5.29
N SER A 247 11.33 17.11 -6.22
CA SER A 247 10.58 18.37 -6.17
C SER A 247 9.07 18.18 -6.34
N VAL A 248 8.64 17.18 -7.12
CA VAL A 248 7.23 16.79 -7.22
C VAL A 248 6.72 16.30 -5.87
N ALA A 249 7.48 15.46 -5.18
CA ALA A 249 7.07 14.95 -3.86
C ALA A 249 6.94 16.07 -2.82
N GLU A 250 7.89 17.02 -2.82
CA GLU A 250 7.86 18.21 -1.95
C GLU A 250 6.64 19.09 -2.26
N HIS A 251 6.39 19.37 -3.54
CA HIS A 251 5.30 20.24 -4.00
C HIS A 251 3.92 19.81 -3.47
N TRP A 252 3.60 18.52 -3.54
CA TRP A 252 2.30 18.06 -3.09
C TRP A 252 2.20 17.93 -1.56
N LEU A 253 3.30 17.67 -0.87
CA LEU A 253 3.35 17.76 0.59
C LEU A 253 3.17 19.21 1.07
N GLU A 254 3.73 20.19 0.36
CA GLU A 254 3.51 21.64 0.62
C GLU A 254 2.05 22.04 0.36
N LEU A 255 1.37 21.40 -0.60
CA LEU A 255 -0.07 21.59 -0.82
C LEU A 255 -0.89 21.09 0.37
N GLY A 256 -0.40 20.06 1.10
CA GLY A 256 -1.02 19.56 2.32
C GLY A 256 -1.38 18.09 2.31
N ILE A 257 -0.90 17.27 1.38
CA ILE A 257 -1.09 15.82 1.49
C ILE A 257 -0.29 15.27 2.69
N ASP A 258 -0.73 14.13 3.24
CA ASP A 258 -0.15 13.54 4.44
C ASP A 258 0.81 12.37 4.13
N GLY A 259 1.05 12.08 2.87
CA GLY A 259 1.99 11.02 2.51
C GLY A 259 1.88 10.53 1.07
N TRP A 260 2.70 9.53 0.78
CA TRP A 260 2.80 8.89 -0.52
C TRP A 260 2.71 7.37 -0.41
N ARG A 261 1.92 6.76 -1.27
CA ARG A 261 2.09 5.36 -1.67
C ARG A 261 2.99 5.35 -2.91
N LEU A 262 4.04 4.53 -2.89
CA LEU A 262 5.03 4.47 -3.95
C LEU A 262 4.74 3.25 -4.83
N ASP A 263 4.43 3.53 -6.10
CA ASP A 263 4.17 2.54 -7.14
C ASP A 263 5.46 1.82 -7.54
N VAL A 264 5.45 0.50 -7.56
CA VAL A 264 6.57 -0.38 -7.96
C VAL A 264 7.97 0.14 -7.57
N PRO A 265 8.21 0.50 -6.29
CA PRO A 265 9.43 1.18 -5.89
C PRO A 265 10.69 0.33 -6.07
N ALA A 266 10.55 -0.99 -6.11
CA ALA A 266 11.67 -1.93 -6.33
C ALA A 266 12.23 -1.85 -7.76
N GLU A 267 11.49 -1.26 -8.69
CA GLU A 267 11.96 -1.00 -10.07
C GLU A 267 12.93 0.20 -10.16
N ILE A 268 13.03 1.00 -9.11
CA ILE A 268 14.04 2.06 -8.96
C ILE A 268 15.09 1.53 -7.97
N ASP A 269 16.14 0.94 -8.50
CA ASP A 269 17.21 0.29 -7.75
C ASP A 269 18.43 1.20 -7.49
N ASP A 270 18.34 2.47 -7.85
CA ASP A 270 19.35 3.49 -7.64
C ASP A 270 19.70 3.68 -6.18
N GLU A 271 20.97 3.54 -5.84
CA GLU A 271 21.43 3.82 -4.49
C GLU A 271 21.16 5.28 -4.10
N GLY A 272 20.50 5.46 -2.96
CA GLY A 272 20.23 6.76 -2.37
C GLY A 272 18.98 7.48 -2.89
N PHE A 273 18.30 7.02 -3.95
CA PHE A 273 17.10 7.69 -4.47
C PHE A 273 16.00 7.78 -3.41
N TRP A 274 15.63 6.66 -2.80
CA TRP A 274 14.56 6.61 -1.81
C TRP A 274 14.95 7.18 -0.45
N GLN A 275 16.24 7.13 -0.09
CA GLN A 275 16.73 7.79 1.12
C GLN A 275 16.62 9.31 1.02
N GLU A 276 16.99 9.88 -0.12
CA GLU A 276 16.86 11.32 -0.35
C GLU A 276 15.39 11.72 -0.50
N PHE A 277 14.58 10.91 -1.19
CA PHE A 277 13.11 11.10 -1.26
C PHE A 277 12.51 11.22 0.14
N ARG A 278 12.80 10.25 1.02
CA ARG A 278 12.35 10.28 2.41
C ARG A 278 12.82 11.53 3.15
N ARG A 279 14.10 11.84 3.04
CA ARG A 279 14.69 13.00 3.71
C ARG A 279 13.99 14.30 3.33
N ARG A 280 13.70 14.50 2.06
CA ARG A 280 13.00 15.68 1.54
C ARG A 280 11.54 15.72 1.97
N CYS A 281 10.82 14.63 1.81
CA CYS A 281 9.44 14.52 2.28
C CYS A 281 9.30 14.89 3.76
N ARG A 282 10.22 14.34 4.60
CA ARG A 282 10.23 14.59 6.05
C ARG A 282 10.69 16.01 6.42
N ALA A 283 11.42 16.68 5.54
CA ALA A 283 11.78 18.09 5.73
C ALA A 283 10.58 19.01 5.53
N VAL A 284 9.66 18.67 4.60
CA VAL A 284 8.41 19.40 4.37
C VAL A 284 7.36 19.05 5.42
N ASN A 285 7.10 17.75 5.61
CA ASN A 285 6.15 17.25 6.59
C ASN A 285 6.79 16.12 7.43
N PRO A 286 7.18 16.39 8.69
CA PRO A 286 7.78 15.38 9.56
C PRO A 286 6.90 14.16 9.81
N ASP A 287 5.58 14.30 9.66
CA ASP A 287 4.59 13.26 9.84
C ASP A 287 4.10 12.65 8.51
N ALA A 288 4.77 12.90 7.38
CA ALA A 288 4.42 12.30 6.10
C ALA A 288 4.57 10.76 6.15
N TYR A 289 3.54 10.02 5.77
CA TYR A 289 3.58 8.56 5.67
C TYR A 289 4.09 8.14 4.29
N LEU A 290 5.12 7.28 4.26
CA LEU A 290 5.70 6.74 3.04
C LEU A 290 5.52 5.23 3.03
N VAL A 291 4.63 4.72 2.18
CA VAL A 291 4.32 3.29 2.06
C VAL A 291 4.67 2.78 0.66
N GLY A 292 5.46 1.72 0.59
CA GLY A 292 5.89 1.11 -0.68
C GLY A 292 4.97 -0.03 -1.11
N GLU A 293 4.74 -0.14 -2.41
CA GLU A 293 4.12 -1.32 -3.00
C GLU A 293 5.18 -2.39 -3.25
N ILE A 294 5.30 -3.34 -2.35
CA ILE A 294 6.13 -4.53 -2.50
C ILE A 294 5.30 -5.72 -2.02
N TRP A 295 5.19 -6.73 -2.88
CA TRP A 295 4.30 -7.87 -2.67
C TRP A 295 4.88 -8.91 -1.72
N ASP A 296 6.18 -8.89 -1.49
CA ASP A 296 6.91 -9.82 -0.63
C ASP A 296 7.20 -9.26 0.76
N VAL A 297 7.65 -10.14 1.65
CA VAL A 297 8.26 -9.74 2.93
C VAL A 297 9.65 -9.14 2.65
N ALA A 298 9.77 -7.82 2.74
CA ALA A 298 10.95 -7.06 2.32
C ALA A 298 11.45 -6.10 3.42
N PRO A 299 12.06 -6.59 4.50
CA PRO A 299 12.47 -5.77 5.64
C PRO A 299 13.51 -4.71 5.29
N ASP A 300 14.30 -4.93 4.26
CA ASP A 300 15.34 -3.99 3.82
C ASP A 300 14.79 -2.64 3.35
N TRP A 301 13.53 -2.61 2.93
CA TRP A 301 12.86 -1.41 2.46
C TRP A 301 12.31 -0.51 3.57
N VAL A 302 12.20 -1.05 4.78
CA VAL A 302 11.55 -0.37 5.92
C VAL A 302 12.45 -0.26 7.16
N ARG A 303 13.77 -0.11 6.93
CA ARG A 303 14.76 0.07 8.01
C ARG A 303 14.81 1.49 8.58
N GLY A 304 13.85 2.35 8.24
CA GLY A 304 13.75 3.74 8.70
C GLY A 304 14.53 4.74 7.85
N ASP A 305 15.11 4.31 6.74
CA ASP A 305 15.85 5.15 5.78
C ASP A 305 15.10 5.37 4.44
N ARG A 306 14.15 4.52 4.09
CA ARG A 306 13.36 4.59 2.84
C ARG A 306 11.87 4.76 3.17
N PHE A 307 11.16 3.67 3.42
CA PHE A 307 9.73 3.69 3.71
C PHE A 307 9.43 3.48 5.19
N ASP A 308 8.24 3.86 5.59
CA ASP A 308 7.70 3.61 6.92
C ASP A 308 7.08 2.22 7.03
N ALA A 309 6.50 1.75 5.91
CA ALA A 309 5.79 0.48 5.82
C ALA A 309 5.65 0.04 4.36
N LEU A 310 5.10 -1.15 4.16
CA LEU A 310 4.72 -1.70 2.87
C LEU A 310 3.21 -1.98 2.80
N MET A 311 2.67 -2.08 1.61
CA MET A 311 1.35 -2.69 1.39
C MET A 311 1.44 -4.17 1.75
N ASN A 312 0.64 -4.61 2.73
CA ASN A 312 0.83 -5.92 3.39
C ASN A 312 0.11 -7.05 2.61
N TYR A 313 0.52 -7.28 1.37
CA TYR A 313 0.03 -8.38 0.56
C TYR A 313 0.28 -9.75 1.20
N PRO A 314 1.44 -10.02 1.86
CA PRO A 314 1.65 -11.30 2.54
C PRO A 314 0.62 -11.60 3.64
N LEU A 315 0.08 -10.57 4.30
CA LEU A 315 -1.01 -10.76 5.27
C LEU A 315 -2.33 -11.10 4.58
N LEU A 316 -2.64 -10.42 3.48
CA LEU A 316 -3.82 -10.72 2.66
C LEU A 316 -3.81 -12.17 2.21
N GLU A 317 -2.70 -12.66 1.67
CA GLU A 317 -2.52 -14.03 1.18
C GLU A 317 -2.69 -15.05 2.31
N ALA A 318 -2.11 -14.77 3.48
CA ALA A 318 -2.27 -15.62 4.66
C ALA A 318 -3.75 -15.67 5.13
N ILE A 319 -4.42 -14.52 5.19
CA ILE A 319 -5.85 -14.44 5.55
C ILE A 319 -6.69 -15.17 4.52
N LEU A 320 -6.50 -14.92 3.22
CA LEU A 320 -7.26 -15.56 2.15
C LEU A 320 -7.08 -17.09 2.20
N GLY A 321 -5.84 -17.57 2.30
CA GLY A 321 -5.56 -19.00 2.41
C GLY A 321 -6.20 -19.67 3.62
N PHE A 322 -6.31 -18.95 4.75
CA PHE A 322 -6.88 -19.47 5.98
C PHE A 322 -8.42 -19.46 5.99
N VAL A 323 -9.05 -18.32 5.63
CA VAL A 323 -10.51 -18.19 5.82
C VAL A 323 -11.34 -18.72 4.67
N SER A 324 -10.77 -18.87 3.46
CA SER A 324 -11.54 -19.28 2.28
C SER A 324 -12.02 -20.74 2.37
N GLY A 325 -11.17 -21.65 2.84
CA GLY A 325 -11.51 -23.06 2.87
C GLY A 325 -12.00 -23.56 1.50
N PRO A 326 -13.18 -24.22 1.42
CA PRO A 326 -13.71 -24.74 0.15
C PRO A 326 -14.27 -23.65 -0.78
N SER A 327 -14.45 -22.43 -0.32
CA SER A 327 -15.01 -21.33 -1.12
C SER A 327 -13.97 -20.59 -1.96
N LEU A 328 -12.67 -20.93 -1.86
CA LEU A 328 -11.63 -20.31 -2.66
C LEU A 328 -11.86 -20.56 -4.16
N ASP A 329 -12.00 -19.50 -4.94
CA ASP A 329 -11.99 -19.60 -6.41
C ASP A 329 -10.56 -19.82 -6.91
N THR A 330 -10.19 -21.09 -7.00
CA THR A 330 -8.84 -21.49 -7.42
C THR A 330 -8.54 -21.15 -8.87
N ALA A 331 -9.56 -21.04 -9.73
CA ALA A 331 -9.38 -20.66 -11.12
C ALA A 331 -9.07 -19.16 -11.23
N LEU A 332 -9.78 -18.33 -10.47
CA LEU A 332 -9.53 -16.89 -10.44
C LEU A 332 -8.16 -16.60 -9.81
N VAL A 333 -7.79 -17.28 -8.70
CA VAL A 333 -6.45 -17.19 -8.10
C VAL A 333 -5.37 -17.56 -9.11
N ALA A 334 -5.54 -18.67 -9.85
CA ALA A 334 -4.56 -19.13 -10.84
C ALA A 334 -4.43 -18.18 -12.05
N SER A 335 -5.45 -17.37 -12.34
CA SER A 335 -5.42 -16.37 -13.41
C SER A 335 -4.71 -15.06 -13.04
N HIS A 336 -4.42 -14.85 -11.76
CA HIS A 336 -3.71 -13.65 -11.28
C HIS A 336 -2.27 -14.00 -10.93
N HIS A 337 -1.30 -13.29 -11.51
CA HIS A 337 0.12 -13.62 -11.41
C HIS A 337 0.60 -13.78 -9.97
N GLU A 338 0.46 -12.73 -9.16
CA GLU A 338 0.95 -12.71 -7.78
C GLU A 338 0.21 -13.72 -6.90
N LEU A 339 -1.13 -13.71 -6.93
CA LEU A 339 -1.93 -14.63 -6.11
C LEU A 339 -1.64 -16.09 -6.45
N SER A 340 -1.42 -16.42 -7.73
CA SER A 340 -1.13 -17.79 -8.17
C SER A 340 0.18 -18.33 -7.59
N THR A 341 1.12 -17.44 -7.31
CA THR A 341 2.43 -17.78 -6.75
C THR A 341 2.37 -18.00 -5.24
N HIS A 342 1.59 -17.19 -4.51
CA HIS A 342 1.67 -17.09 -3.06
C HIS A 342 0.47 -17.70 -2.33
N VAL A 343 -0.76 -17.58 -2.86
CA VAL A 343 -1.97 -18.06 -2.17
C VAL A 343 -2.03 -19.59 -2.16
N ARG A 344 -2.12 -20.14 -0.96
CA ARG A 344 -2.33 -21.58 -0.72
C ARG A 344 -3.34 -21.76 0.41
N PRO A 345 -4.28 -22.72 0.30
CA PRO A 345 -5.13 -23.10 1.43
C PRO A 345 -4.26 -23.45 2.65
N SER A 346 -4.61 -22.94 3.81
CA SER A 346 -3.83 -23.12 5.02
C SER A 346 -4.71 -23.46 6.22
N ASP A 347 -4.14 -24.19 7.18
CA ASP A 347 -4.73 -24.41 8.49
C ASP A 347 -4.33 -23.31 9.50
N ALA A 348 -4.84 -23.39 10.71
CA ALA A 348 -4.56 -22.43 11.76
C ALA A 348 -3.08 -22.39 12.18
N ALA A 349 -2.38 -23.53 12.12
CA ALA A 349 -0.96 -23.60 12.48
C ALA A 349 -0.09 -22.87 11.43
N ASN A 350 -0.36 -23.11 10.14
CA ASN A 350 0.31 -22.42 9.05
C ASN A 350 0.01 -20.92 9.05
N PHE A 351 -1.26 -20.54 9.28
CA PHE A 351 -1.64 -19.13 9.43
C PHE A 351 -0.91 -18.46 10.59
N ALA A 352 -0.88 -19.10 11.76
CA ALA A 352 -0.15 -18.60 12.94
C ALA A 352 1.36 -18.46 12.67
N SER A 353 1.96 -19.41 11.94
CA SER A 353 3.35 -19.35 11.51
C SER A 353 3.62 -18.18 10.58
N ALA A 354 2.74 -17.93 9.60
CA ALA A 354 2.84 -16.79 8.70
C ALA A 354 2.77 -15.45 9.44
N LEU A 355 1.83 -15.30 10.40
CA LEU A 355 1.77 -14.12 11.27
C LEU A 355 3.05 -13.94 12.09
N GLY A 356 3.58 -15.03 12.67
CA GLY A 356 4.85 -15.02 13.41
C GLY A 356 6.02 -14.57 12.55
N ALA A 357 6.13 -15.08 11.33
CA ALA A 357 7.18 -14.69 10.38
C ALA A 357 7.13 -13.20 10.05
N GLN A 358 5.95 -12.65 9.74
CA GLN A 358 5.78 -11.22 9.45
C GLN A 358 6.12 -10.34 10.67
N THR A 359 5.67 -10.70 11.87
CA THR A 359 5.94 -9.91 13.08
C THR A 359 7.40 -9.95 13.52
N THR A 360 8.17 -10.98 13.12
CA THR A 360 9.60 -11.08 13.41
C THR A 360 10.50 -10.50 12.32
N ALA A 361 10.00 -10.37 11.09
CA ALA A 361 10.74 -9.79 9.98
C ALA A 361 10.95 -8.27 10.11
N TYR A 362 10.04 -7.58 10.80
CA TYR A 362 10.01 -6.11 10.88
C TYR A 362 10.18 -5.61 12.30
N GLU A 363 10.66 -4.37 12.42
CA GLU A 363 10.62 -3.65 13.71
C GLU A 363 9.16 -3.44 14.15
N ARG A 364 8.90 -3.42 15.46
CA ARG A 364 7.55 -3.34 16.03
C ARG A 364 6.75 -2.13 15.52
N ALA A 365 7.39 -0.97 15.42
CA ALA A 365 6.75 0.24 14.90
C ALA A 365 6.34 0.10 13.42
N THR A 366 7.14 -0.58 12.62
CA THR A 366 6.83 -0.90 11.22
C THR A 366 5.66 -1.89 11.14
N VAL A 367 5.65 -2.95 11.96
CA VAL A 367 4.50 -3.89 12.02
C VAL A 367 3.20 -3.15 12.31
N ALA A 368 3.22 -2.18 13.25
CA ALA A 368 2.06 -1.38 13.59
C ALA A 368 1.63 -0.39 12.49
N SER A 369 2.48 -0.14 11.50
CA SER A 369 2.25 0.82 10.42
C SER A 369 2.08 0.19 9.04
N GLN A 370 2.21 -1.16 8.90
CA GLN A 370 1.95 -1.86 7.64
C GLN A 370 0.53 -1.58 7.14
N LEU A 371 0.37 -1.37 5.83
CA LEU A 371 -0.94 -1.10 5.24
C LEU A 371 -1.65 -2.43 4.94
N ASN A 372 -2.54 -2.86 5.85
CA ASN A 372 -3.24 -4.14 5.76
C ASN A 372 -4.45 -4.05 4.84
N LEU A 373 -4.44 -4.73 3.73
CA LEU A 373 -5.52 -4.74 2.73
C LEU A 373 -6.11 -6.16 2.58
N LEU A 374 -7.34 -6.24 2.05
CA LEU A 374 -7.99 -7.50 1.61
C LEU A 374 -8.27 -7.47 0.10
N SER A 375 -8.36 -6.30 -0.49
CA SER A 375 -8.50 -6.06 -1.93
C SER A 375 -7.75 -4.79 -2.32
N SER A 376 -7.47 -4.65 -3.62
CA SER A 376 -6.96 -3.42 -4.20
C SER A 376 -7.45 -3.27 -5.64
N HIS A 377 -7.05 -2.19 -6.29
CA HIS A 377 -7.34 -1.95 -7.70
C HIS A 377 -6.54 -2.84 -8.67
N ASP A 378 -5.58 -3.62 -8.16
CA ASP A 378 -4.69 -4.48 -8.95
C ASP A 378 -5.06 -5.97 -8.89
N MET A 379 -6.06 -6.32 -8.07
CA MET A 379 -6.40 -7.73 -7.84
C MET A 379 -7.92 -7.93 -7.76
N PRO A 380 -8.42 -9.16 -7.97
CA PRO A 380 -9.82 -9.49 -7.75
C PRO A 380 -10.26 -9.13 -6.33
N ARG A 381 -11.51 -8.69 -6.19
CA ARG A 381 -12.08 -8.36 -4.87
C ARG A 381 -12.18 -9.60 -4.00
N PHE A 382 -11.94 -9.43 -2.71
CA PHE A 382 -11.91 -10.54 -1.74
C PHE A 382 -13.20 -11.38 -1.79
N ARG A 383 -14.37 -10.73 -1.86
CA ARG A 383 -15.66 -11.43 -1.97
C ARG A 383 -15.73 -12.34 -3.19
N THR A 384 -15.19 -11.91 -4.32
CA THR A 384 -15.13 -12.70 -5.56
C THR A 384 -14.17 -13.87 -5.41
N LEU A 385 -12.98 -13.64 -4.80
CA LEU A 385 -11.99 -14.69 -4.54
C LEU A 385 -12.52 -15.81 -3.64
N VAL A 386 -13.50 -15.52 -2.78
CA VAL A 386 -14.16 -16.52 -1.92
C VAL A 386 -15.56 -16.91 -2.44
N SER A 387 -15.79 -16.79 -3.75
CA SER A 387 -17.05 -17.21 -4.42
C SER A 387 -18.31 -16.67 -3.73
N GLY A 388 -18.27 -15.45 -3.22
CA GLY A 388 -19.39 -14.79 -2.54
C GLY A 388 -19.65 -15.25 -1.09
N ASP A 389 -18.80 -16.08 -0.50
CA ASP A 389 -18.95 -16.58 0.88
C ASP A 389 -18.82 -15.44 1.91
N LEU A 390 -19.94 -14.88 2.34
CA LEU A 390 -20.00 -13.81 3.32
C LEU A 390 -19.43 -14.18 4.69
N ALA A 391 -19.42 -15.46 5.06
CA ALA A 391 -18.79 -15.89 6.31
C ALA A 391 -17.26 -15.73 6.21
N ALA A 392 -16.65 -16.15 5.08
CA ALA A 392 -15.23 -15.92 4.81
C ALA A 392 -14.89 -14.42 4.81
N VAL A 393 -15.71 -13.59 4.14
CA VAL A 393 -15.52 -12.13 4.11
C VAL A 393 -15.52 -11.56 5.53
N ARG A 394 -16.52 -11.89 6.36
CA ARG A 394 -16.60 -11.39 7.74
C ARG A 394 -15.42 -11.83 8.60
N LEU A 395 -14.94 -13.08 8.44
CA LEU A 395 -13.75 -13.55 9.14
C LEU A 395 -12.48 -12.82 8.69
N ALA A 396 -12.34 -12.54 7.40
CA ALA A 396 -11.23 -11.77 6.87
C ALA A 396 -11.22 -10.34 7.44
N VAL A 397 -12.37 -9.66 7.44
CA VAL A 397 -12.52 -8.31 8.01
C VAL A 397 -12.26 -8.30 9.52
N LEU A 398 -12.74 -9.31 10.24
CA LEU A 398 -12.42 -9.48 11.66
C LEU A 398 -10.90 -9.53 11.88
N LEU A 399 -10.18 -10.35 11.10
CA LEU A 399 -8.72 -10.43 11.18
C LEU A 399 -8.05 -9.13 10.76
N GLN A 400 -8.46 -8.50 9.64
CA GLN A 400 -7.90 -7.22 9.19
C GLN A 400 -8.00 -6.14 10.26
N MET A 401 -9.15 -6.02 10.94
CA MET A 401 -9.41 -4.97 11.93
C MET A 401 -8.79 -5.27 13.31
N THR A 402 -8.45 -6.52 13.59
CA THR A 402 -7.90 -6.91 14.90
C THR A 402 -6.41 -7.22 14.89
N LEU A 403 -5.80 -7.44 13.74
CA LEU A 403 -4.35 -7.63 13.60
C LEU A 403 -3.58 -6.29 13.67
N SER A 404 -2.27 -6.39 13.89
CA SER A 404 -1.36 -5.24 13.87
C SER A 404 -1.23 -4.68 12.46
N GLY A 405 -1.03 -3.38 12.34
CA GLY A 405 -0.98 -2.64 11.08
C GLY A 405 -2.20 -1.74 10.90
N ALA A 406 -2.16 -0.81 9.96
CA ALA A 406 -3.25 0.08 9.62
C ALA A 406 -4.15 -0.60 8.57
N PRO A 407 -5.42 -0.89 8.86
CA PRO A 407 -6.33 -1.48 7.88
C PRO A 407 -6.62 -0.51 6.75
N CYS A 408 -6.69 -1.04 5.53
CA CYS A 408 -7.06 -0.32 4.31
C CYS A 408 -8.25 -1.04 3.65
N VAL A 409 -9.41 -0.40 3.61
CA VAL A 409 -10.61 -0.89 2.94
C VAL A 409 -10.58 -0.40 1.50
N TYR A 410 -10.67 -1.29 0.53
CA TYR A 410 -10.85 -0.91 -0.86
C TYR A 410 -12.30 -0.50 -1.10
N TYR A 411 -12.54 0.63 -1.76
CA TYR A 411 -13.90 1.18 -1.93
C TYR A 411 -14.90 0.12 -2.39
N GLY A 412 -16.01 0.04 -1.70
CA GLY A 412 -17.10 -0.88 -2.01
C GLY A 412 -16.95 -2.29 -1.41
N ASP A 413 -15.81 -2.66 -0.81
CA ASP A 413 -15.70 -3.94 -0.10
C ASP A 413 -16.63 -3.99 1.11
N GLU A 414 -16.83 -2.84 1.77
CA GLU A 414 -17.69 -2.71 2.94
C GLU A 414 -19.18 -2.92 2.63
N ILE A 415 -19.57 -2.72 1.38
CA ILE A 415 -20.94 -2.97 0.88
C ILE A 415 -21.04 -4.23 0.03
N GLY A 416 -19.96 -5.03 -0.01
CA GLY A 416 -19.92 -6.32 -0.67
C GLY A 416 -19.85 -6.27 -2.20
N MET A 417 -19.20 -5.28 -2.78
CA MET A 417 -18.93 -5.27 -4.23
C MET A 417 -18.11 -6.49 -4.66
N GLU A 418 -18.40 -6.98 -5.86
CA GLU A 418 -17.69 -8.06 -6.54
C GLU A 418 -16.91 -7.51 -7.75
N GLY A 419 -15.90 -8.24 -8.19
CA GLY A 419 -15.13 -7.95 -9.39
C GLY A 419 -13.94 -8.91 -9.52
N GLY A 420 -13.74 -9.43 -10.73
CA GLY A 420 -12.61 -10.30 -11.09
C GLY A 420 -11.32 -9.51 -11.32
N ASN A 421 -10.45 -10.00 -12.20
CA ASN A 421 -9.23 -9.29 -12.58
C ASN A 421 -9.53 -7.91 -13.19
N ASP A 422 -8.52 -7.02 -13.19
CA ASP A 422 -8.58 -5.73 -13.91
C ASP A 422 -9.09 -5.93 -15.35
N PRO A 423 -10.06 -5.11 -15.82
CA PRO A 423 -10.64 -3.93 -15.17
C PRO A 423 -11.86 -4.22 -14.26
N ASP A 424 -12.30 -5.46 -14.11
CA ASP A 424 -13.56 -5.80 -13.42
C ASP A 424 -13.53 -5.51 -11.91
N CYS A 425 -12.37 -5.61 -11.24
CA CYS A 425 -12.20 -5.18 -9.84
C CYS A 425 -12.45 -3.69 -9.62
N ARG A 426 -12.46 -2.88 -10.71
CA ARG A 426 -12.61 -1.41 -10.73
C ARG A 426 -14.03 -0.98 -11.15
N ARG A 427 -15.07 -1.74 -10.81
CA ARG A 427 -16.47 -1.36 -11.05
C ARG A 427 -16.79 -0.06 -10.32
N ALA A 428 -17.75 0.73 -10.86
CA ALA A 428 -18.17 1.96 -10.21
C ALA A 428 -18.92 1.67 -8.90
N PHE A 429 -18.71 2.54 -7.91
CA PHE A 429 -19.41 2.47 -6.63
C PHE A 429 -20.92 2.68 -6.85
N PRO A 430 -21.83 1.88 -6.25
CA PRO A 430 -23.27 1.98 -6.48
C PRO A 430 -23.83 3.33 -6.07
N ILE A 431 -24.65 3.92 -6.93
CA ILE A 431 -25.43 5.13 -6.61
C ILE A 431 -26.68 4.71 -5.85
N GLY A 432 -26.90 5.30 -4.67
CA GLY A 432 -28.02 4.93 -3.79
C GLY A 432 -27.82 3.59 -3.08
N ASP A 433 -28.91 3.01 -2.58
CA ASP A 433 -28.87 1.82 -1.72
C ASP A 433 -28.94 0.50 -2.49
N GLU A 434 -29.26 0.54 -3.78
CA GLU A 434 -29.41 -0.66 -4.60
C GLU A 434 -28.06 -1.37 -4.78
N GLY A 435 -28.03 -2.67 -4.48
CA GLY A 435 -26.81 -3.49 -4.57
C GLY A 435 -25.86 -3.36 -3.38
N ARG A 436 -26.19 -2.63 -2.32
CA ARG A 436 -25.40 -2.49 -1.10
C ARG A 436 -25.79 -3.56 -0.07
N ASP A 437 -24.81 -4.26 0.49
CA ASP A 437 -24.98 -5.16 1.64
C ASP A 437 -24.82 -4.36 2.95
N GLU A 438 -25.92 -3.77 3.43
CA GLU A 438 -25.92 -2.97 4.66
C GLU A 438 -25.57 -3.81 5.91
N ALA A 439 -25.85 -5.11 5.89
CA ALA A 439 -25.45 -5.99 7.00
C ALA A 439 -23.93 -6.20 7.05
N LEU A 440 -23.29 -6.30 5.89
CA LEU A 440 -21.82 -6.34 5.81
C LEU A 440 -21.22 -4.97 6.19
N ARG A 441 -21.82 -3.87 5.71
CA ARG A 441 -21.37 -2.51 6.09
C ARG A 441 -21.43 -2.30 7.61
N ALA A 442 -22.49 -2.80 8.26
CA ALA A 442 -22.58 -2.76 9.72
C ALA A 442 -21.46 -3.56 10.40
N THR A 443 -21.06 -4.72 9.83
CA THR A 443 -19.90 -5.50 10.33
C THR A 443 -18.61 -4.69 10.27
N PHE A 444 -18.33 -4.04 9.13
CA PHE A 444 -17.15 -3.18 8.99
C PHE A 444 -17.16 -2.03 10.01
N ARG A 445 -18.29 -1.30 10.10
CA ARG A 445 -18.43 -0.18 11.01
C ARG A 445 -18.21 -0.57 12.48
N ASP A 446 -18.81 -1.67 12.92
CA ASP A 446 -18.64 -2.15 14.30
C ASP A 446 -17.20 -2.57 14.61
N LEU A 447 -16.55 -3.28 13.68
CA LEU A 447 -15.14 -3.70 13.84
C LEU A 447 -14.19 -2.49 13.82
N ILE A 448 -14.43 -1.50 12.98
CA ILE A 448 -13.70 -0.23 12.97
C ILE A 448 -13.90 0.51 14.31
N ALA A 449 -15.14 0.60 14.79
CA ALA A 449 -15.46 1.23 16.07
C ALA A 449 -14.75 0.52 17.23
N LEU A 450 -14.74 -0.82 17.25
CA LEU A 450 -14.03 -1.61 18.25
C LEU A 450 -12.51 -1.35 18.18
N ARG A 451 -11.91 -1.38 16.99
CA ARG A 451 -10.47 -1.07 16.83
C ARG A 451 -10.13 0.31 17.37
N ARG A 452 -10.97 1.31 17.12
CA ARG A 452 -10.76 2.68 17.61
C ARG A 452 -10.93 2.80 19.12
N ALA A 453 -11.90 2.08 19.68
CA ALA A 453 -12.19 2.10 21.13
C ALA A 453 -11.13 1.35 21.95
N HIS A 454 -10.49 0.32 21.38
CA HIS A 454 -9.59 -0.59 22.08
C HIS A 454 -8.14 -0.43 21.63
N PRO A 455 -7.27 0.26 22.41
CA PRO A 455 -5.85 0.42 22.09
C PRO A 455 -5.12 -0.90 21.88
N ALA A 456 -5.51 -1.98 22.57
CA ALA A 456 -4.94 -3.30 22.40
C ALA A 456 -5.01 -3.81 20.95
N LEU A 457 -6.05 -3.47 20.18
CA LEU A 457 -6.18 -3.86 18.77
C LEU A 457 -5.26 -3.08 17.83
N ARG A 458 -4.77 -1.91 18.27
CA ARG A 458 -3.83 -1.05 17.53
C ARG A 458 -2.38 -1.26 17.96
N ALA A 459 -2.16 -2.04 19.02
CA ALA A 459 -0.83 -2.37 19.52
C ALA A 459 -0.09 -3.30 18.55
N ASP A 460 1.24 -3.28 18.62
CA ASP A 460 2.12 -4.16 17.83
C ASP A 460 2.22 -5.59 18.41
N ARG A 461 1.70 -5.82 19.60
CA ARG A 461 1.74 -7.13 20.26
C ARG A 461 0.67 -8.07 19.74
N LEU A 462 1.15 -9.22 19.30
CA LEU A 462 0.33 -10.35 18.86
C LEU A 462 0.93 -11.64 19.43
N ARG A 463 0.11 -12.48 20.04
CA ARG A 463 0.48 -13.82 20.50
C ARG A 463 -0.61 -14.83 20.12
N VAL A 464 -0.21 -15.99 19.66
CA VAL A 464 -1.12 -17.11 19.44
C VAL A 464 -1.40 -17.81 20.77
N ALA A 465 -2.66 -17.87 21.19
CA ALA A 465 -3.12 -18.54 22.40
C ALA A 465 -3.53 -19.99 22.14
N GLY A 466 -3.83 -20.33 20.89
CA GLY A 466 -4.16 -21.68 20.43
C GLY A 466 -4.30 -21.70 18.92
N ALA A 467 -3.95 -22.83 18.31
CA ALA A 467 -4.15 -23.12 16.89
C ALA A 467 -4.41 -24.63 16.75
N ASP A 468 -5.58 -24.98 16.23
CA ASP A 468 -6.01 -26.36 16.06
C ASP A 468 -6.91 -26.50 14.83
N GLY A 469 -6.49 -27.30 13.86
CA GLY A 469 -7.21 -27.52 12.60
C GLY A 469 -7.46 -26.20 11.86
N ALA A 470 -8.72 -25.78 11.78
CA ALA A 470 -9.13 -24.52 11.15
C ALA A 470 -9.47 -23.42 12.19
N CYS A 471 -9.11 -23.61 13.46
CA CYS A 471 -9.43 -22.67 14.53
C CYS A 471 -8.17 -22.05 15.13
N VAL A 472 -8.12 -20.71 15.20
CA VAL A 472 -7.02 -19.93 15.80
C VAL A 472 -7.56 -18.99 16.87
N ALA A 473 -6.79 -18.81 17.94
CA ALA A 473 -7.01 -17.79 18.95
C ALA A 473 -5.78 -16.90 19.08
N LEU A 474 -6.00 -15.60 19.01
CA LEU A 474 -4.98 -14.56 19.01
C LEU A 474 -5.17 -13.64 20.21
N VAL A 475 -4.11 -13.33 20.93
CA VAL A 475 -4.10 -12.35 22.04
C VAL A 475 -3.53 -11.05 21.53
N ARG A 476 -4.25 -9.97 21.78
CA ARG A 476 -3.88 -8.59 21.50
C ARG A 476 -3.69 -7.80 22.77
N GLY A 477 -2.67 -6.92 22.85
CA GLY A 477 -2.34 -6.16 24.05
C GLY A 477 -1.56 -6.97 25.10
N GLY A 478 -1.54 -6.52 26.34
CA GLY A 478 -0.88 -7.18 27.47
C GLY A 478 -0.01 -6.25 28.30
N ALA A 479 0.50 -6.74 29.44
CA ALA A 479 1.06 -5.97 30.54
C ALA A 479 2.31 -5.11 30.25
N ASP A 480 3.04 -5.35 29.15
CA ASP A 480 4.30 -4.65 28.85
C ASP A 480 4.15 -3.46 27.91
N ASP A 481 2.93 -3.14 27.46
CA ASP A 481 2.66 -1.96 26.66
C ASP A 481 2.25 -0.80 27.58
N ALA A 482 3.18 0.10 27.84
CA ALA A 482 2.92 1.28 28.69
C ALA A 482 1.86 2.22 28.12
N SER A 483 1.54 2.11 26.82
CA SER A 483 0.55 2.94 26.11
C SER A 483 -0.84 2.28 26.03
N ALA A 484 -0.90 0.96 26.01
CA ALA A 484 -2.14 0.18 25.97
C ALA A 484 -2.45 -0.41 27.35
N ALA A 485 -2.53 0.47 28.35
CA ALA A 485 -2.72 0.17 29.74
C ALA A 485 -3.54 -1.12 30.01
N ARG A 486 -2.85 -2.24 30.23
CA ARG A 486 -3.38 -3.49 30.82
C ARG A 486 -4.57 -4.15 30.10
N GLU A 487 -4.97 -3.66 28.93
CA GLU A 487 -6.07 -4.26 28.18
C GLU A 487 -5.57 -5.52 27.45
N THR A 488 -6.32 -6.61 27.61
CA THR A 488 -6.08 -7.85 26.87
C THR A 488 -7.36 -8.25 26.14
N ILE A 489 -7.23 -8.41 24.82
CA ILE A 489 -8.31 -8.86 23.95
C ILE A 489 -7.91 -10.21 23.32
N VAL A 490 -8.83 -11.14 23.29
CA VAL A 490 -8.67 -12.42 22.59
C VAL A 490 -9.61 -12.45 21.40
N VAL A 491 -9.05 -12.72 20.22
CA VAL A 491 -9.77 -12.89 18.96
C VAL A 491 -9.74 -14.37 18.61
N VAL A 492 -10.92 -14.98 18.43
CA VAL A 492 -11.04 -16.39 18.10
C VAL A 492 -11.71 -16.52 16.74
N VAL A 493 -11.14 -17.33 15.85
CA VAL A 493 -11.63 -17.53 14.49
C VAL A 493 -11.62 -19.03 14.17
N ASN A 494 -12.78 -19.57 13.81
CA ASN A 494 -12.93 -20.89 13.23
C ASN A 494 -13.33 -20.76 11.75
N ALA A 495 -12.38 -20.95 10.86
CA ALA A 495 -12.59 -20.95 9.41
C ALA A 495 -13.16 -22.28 8.88
N GLY A 496 -13.22 -23.33 9.72
CA GLY A 496 -13.69 -24.66 9.37
C GLY A 496 -15.22 -24.76 9.25
N THR A 497 -15.67 -25.83 8.62
CA THR A 497 -17.09 -26.13 8.38
C THR A 497 -17.75 -26.92 9.52
N ALA A 498 -17.02 -27.24 10.57
CA ALA A 498 -17.51 -27.92 11.78
C ALA A 498 -17.23 -27.07 13.03
N PRO A 499 -18.07 -27.15 14.08
CA PRO A 499 -17.78 -26.52 15.35
C PRO A 499 -16.55 -27.18 16.01
N VAL A 500 -15.77 -26.37 16.72
CA VAL A 500 -14.54 -26.81 17.41
C VAL A 500 -14.60 -26.35 18.87
N THR A 501 -14.13 -27.22 19.78
CA THR A 501 -13.80 -26.84 21.15
C THR A 501 -12.29 -26.82 21.29
N MET A 502 -11.72 -25.64 21.54
CA MET A 502 -10.29 -25.40 21.55
C MET A 502 -9.79 -25.01 22.94
N ALA A 503 -8.63 -25.54 23.33
CA ALA A 503 -7.91 -25.11 24.51
C ALA A 503 -7.14 -23.81 24.23
N LEU A 504 -7.20 -22.85 25.15
CA LEU A 504 -6.45 -21.60 25.14
C LEU A 504 -5.40 -21.60 26.27
N GLN A 505 -4.28 -20.94 26.01
CA GLN A 505 -3.27 -20.63 27.02
C GLN A 505 -3.20 -19.10 27.20
N LEU A 506 -3.69 -18.63 28.35
CA LEU A 506 -3.87 -17.21 28.70
C LEU A 506 -3.25 -16.93 30.08
N PRO A 507 -1.93 -17.16 30.27
CA PRO A 507 -1.29 -17.02 31.58
C PRO A 507 -1.38 -15.59 32.13
N GLU A 508 -1.45 -14.58 31.27
CA GLU A 508 -1.64 -13.17 31.64
C GLU A 508 -3.02 -12.87 32.23
N LEU A 509 -3.98 -13.78 32.10
CA LEU A 509 -5.36 -13.65 32.57
C LEU A 509 -5.74 -14.75 33.58
N ALA A 510 -4.76 -15.41 34.16
CA ALA A 510 -4.98 -16.52 35.11
C ALA A 510 -5.95 -16.14 36.23
N GLY A 511 -7.01 -16.95 36.43
CA GLY A 511 -8.08 -16.70 37.39
C GLY A 511 -9.07 -15.58 37.02
N GLY A 512 -8.93 -15.02 35.81
CA GLY A 512 -9.79 -13.95 35.30
C GLY A 512 -10.97 -14.44 34.49
N ARG A 513 -11.73 -13.49 33.95
CA ARG A 513 -12.88 -13.75 33.08
C ARG A 513 -12.87 -12.81 31.88
N LEU A 514 -13.22 -13.32 30.71
CA LEU A 514 -13.38 -12.57 29.48
C LEU A 514 -14.87 -12.41 29.15
N ALA A 515 -15.26 -11.21 28.73
CA ALA A 515 -16.60 -10.90 28.24
C ALA A 515 -16.60 -10.71 26.71
N PRO A 516 -17.64 -11.18 26.00
CA PRO A 516 -17.74 -10.98 24.55
C PRO A 516 -18.00 -9.51 24.20
N LEU A 517 -17.35 -9.07 23.11
CA LEU A 517 -17.65 -7.80 22.43
C LEU A 517 -18.54 -8.11 21.23
N ALA A 518 -19.70 -7.48 21.17
CA ALA A 518 -20.68 -7.70 20.10
C ALA A 518 -20.25 -7.02 18.80
N VAL A 519 -20.43 -7.71 17.68
CA VAL A 519 -20.20 -7.20 16.31
C VAL A 519 -21.35 -7.65 15.44
N ALA A 520 -21.92 -6.74 14.67
CA ALA A 520 -22.99 -7.06 13.73
C ALA A 520 -22.52 -8.13 12.72
N GLY A 521 -23.38 -9.10 12.45
CA GLY A 521 -23.10 -10.18 11.50
C GLY A 521 -22.10 -11.25 11.96
N LEU A 522 -21.54 -11.11 13.17
CA LEU A 522 -20.76 -12.17 13.81
C LEU A 522 -21.55 -12.80 14.97
N PRO A 523 -21.36 -14.12 15.24
CA PRO A 523 -21.98 -14.74 16.39
C PRO A 523 -21.56 -14.06 17.69
N ALA A 524 -22.48 -13.88 18.62
CA ALA A 524 -22.11 -13.47 19.95
C ALA A 524 -21.26 -14.55 20.62
N GLY A 525 -20.07 -14.19 21.05
CA GLY A 525 -19.22 -15.07 21.86
C GLY A 525 -19.86 -15.36 23.22
N SER A 526 -19.39 -16.38 23.90
CA SER A 526 -19.74 -16.65 25.31
C SER A 526 -18.66 -16.09 26.22
N PRO A 527 -18.99 -15.70 27.45
CA PRO A 527 -17.97 -15.40 28.46
C PRO A 527 -17.04 -16.60 28.67
N VAL A 528 -15.75 -16.34 28.85
CA VAL A 528 -14.71 -17.35 29.03
C VAL A 528 -14.08 -17.19 30.42
N ASP A 529 -14.17 -18.22 31.24
CA ASP A 529 -13.48 -18.29 32.52
C ASP A 529 -12.07 -18.85 32.30
N VAL A 530 -11.06 -18.18 32.83
CA VAL A 530 -9.65 -18.59 32.76
C VAL A 530 -9.25 -19.20 34.08
N ALA A 531 -8.80 -20.45 34.07
CA ALA A 531 -8.36 -21.14 35.27
C ALA A 531 -7.11 -20.49 35.90
N GLY A 532 -6.81 -20.87 37.15
CA GLY A 532 -5.65 -20.33 37.87
C GLY A 532 -4.28 -20.66 37.26
N ASP A 533 -4.21 -21.65 36.38
CA ASP A 533 -3.03 -22.01 35.58
C ASP A 533 -2.97 -21.32 34.21
N GLY A 534 -3.94 -20.42 33.91
CA GLY A 534 -4.05 -19.72 32.64
C GLY A 534 -4.73 -20.52 31.53
N SER A 535 -5.21 -21.72 31.80
CA SER A 535 -5.93 -22.52 30.80
C SER A 535 -7.39 -22.05 30.69
N ALA A 536 -7.94 -22.13 29.46
CA ALA A 536 -9.36 -21.89 29.20
C ALA A 536 -9.83 -22.76 28.03
N TRP A 537 -11.14 -22.95 27.91
CA TRP A 537 -11.76 -23.66 26.82
C TRP A 537 -12.83 -22.81 26.14
N VAL A 538 -12.83 -22.83 24.81
CA VAL A 538 -13.82 -22.10 24.01
C VAL A 538 -14.47 -23.03 22.97
N ALA A 539 -15.80 -22.97 22.88
CA ALA A 539 -16.54 -23.65 21.83
C ALA A 539 -16.85 -22.63 20.73
N VAL A 540 -16.36 -22.86 19.52
CA VAL A 540 -16.48 -21.96 18.38
C VAL A 540 -17.31 -22.61 17.30
N PRO A 541 -18.46 -22.05 16.90
CA PRO A 541 -19.25 -22.58 15.79
C PRO A 541 -18.45 -22.64 14.48
N ALA A 542 -18.94 -23.41 13.53
CA ALA A 542 -18.39 -23.42 12.18
C ALA A 542 -18.48 -22.03 11.52
N ARG A 543 -17.47 -21.66 10.75
CA ARG A 543 -17.43 -20.38 9.99
C ARG A 543 -17.74 -19.17 10.86
N ALA A 544 -17.17 -19.12 12.07
CA ALA A 544 -17.48 -18.13 13.09
C ALA A 544 -16.20 -17.50 13.67
N GLY A 545 -16.32 -16.25 14.06
CA GLY A 545 -15.28 -15.54 14.79
C GLY A 545 -15.90 -14.59 15.80
N TRP A 546 -15.19 -14.32 16.87
CA TRP A 546 -15.63 -13.45 17.96
C TRP A 546 -14.46 -12.79 18.68
N ILE A 547 -14.77 -11.75 19.42
CA ILE A 547 -13.82 -10.98 20.21
C ILE A 547 -14.27 -11.04 21.66
N VAL A 548 -13.34 -11.31 22.58
CA VAL A 548 -13.58 -11.22 24.02
C VAL A 548 -12.51 -10.34 24.67
N ALA A 549 -12.93 -9.54 25.65
CA ALA A 549 -12.05 -8.64 26.41
C ALA A 549 -12.00 -9.05 27.87
N ALA A 550 -10.85 -8.85 28.54
CA ALA A 550 -10.74 -9.05 29.97
C ALA A 550 -11.71 -8.12 30.71
N MET A 551 -12.46 -8.68 31.65
CA MET A 551 -13.26 -7.88 32.57
C MET A 551 -12.31 -7.26 33.60
N GLY A 552 -12.33 -5.91 33.68
CA GLY A 552 -11.50 -5.15 34.62
C GLY A 552 -11.87 -5.40 36.10
#